data_3bf7e6cd366c22970e993608a844e1f4
#
_entry.id   3bf7e6cd366c22970e993608a844e1f4
#
_cell.length_a   1.000
_cell.length_b   1.000
_cell.length_c   1.000
_cell.angle_alpha   90.00
_cell.angle_beta   90.00
_cell.angle_gamma   90.00
#
_symmetry.space_group_name_H-M   'P 1'
#
loop_
_entity.id
_entity.type
_entity.pdbx_description
1 polymer ?
#
loop_
_entity_poly.entity_id
_entity_poly.type
_entity_poly.pdbx_seq_one_letter_code
_entity_poly.pdbx_strand_id
1 'polypeptide(L)'
;MNILVTNDDGIYSPGLTAAAEAAAEFGNLYIAAPSNQKTGSGRSLIGNRDQHLEKTNLEVNGKRHPAYHMDCTPALVVKHAFNTIFRDTEIDIAVSGINYGENIGYDVSISGTVGAAIECAVRGIPSFAVSLQTHIDRHLHY
;
A
#
# COMPACT_ATOMS: atom_id res chain seq x y z
N MET A 1 -18.27 -3.35 3.17
CA MET A 1 -17.12 -3.79 2.36
C MET A 1 -15.84 -3.52 3.15
N ASN A 2 -14.91 -4.46 3.18
CA ASN A 2 -13.61 -4.31 3.85
C ASN A 2 -12.54 -4.04 2.80
N ILE A 3 -11.84 -2.92 2.92
CA ILE A 3 -10.94 -2.40 1.89
C ILE A 3 -9.52 -2.34 2.46
N LEU A 4 -8.58 -3.07 1.84
CA LEU A 4 -7.16 -2.92 2.14
C LEU A 4 -6.60 -1.74 1.33
N VAL A 5 -5.89 -0.84 2.01
CA VAL A 5 -5.13 0.25 1.39
C VAL A 5 -3.65 0.05 1.70
N THR A 6 -2.83 0.07 0.66
CA THR A 6 -1.37 -0.08 0.72
C THR A 6 -0.69 0.81 -0.31
N ASN A 7 0.64 0.88 -0.32
CA ASN A 7 1.43 1.61 -1.32
C ASN A 7 2.91 1.18 -1.29
N ASP A 8 3.76 1.85 -2.04
CA ASP A 8 5.23 1.75 -1.97
C ASP A 8 5.93 3.07 -1.57
N ASP A 9 5.18 4.17 -1.46
CA ASP A 9 5.72 5.47 -1.02
C ASP A 9 5.85 5.59 0.51
N GLY A 10 5.27 4.67 1.25
CA GLY A 10 5.36 4.60 2.71
C GLY A 10 4.09 5.02 3.44
N ILE A 11 4.02 4.57 4.70
CA ILE A 11 2.81 4.70 5.56
C ILE A 11 2.34 6.15 5.76
N TYR A 12 3.23 7.12 5.74
CA TYR A 12 2.90 8.53 5.94
C TYR A 12 2.83 9.34 4.64
N SER A 13 2.82 8.66 3.47
CA SER A 13 2.74 9.36 2.20
C SER A 13 1.35 10.00 1.98
N PRO A 14 1.30 11.19 1.37
CA PRO A 14 0.03 11.84 1.04
C PRO A 14 -0.84 10.99 0.10
N GLY A 15 -0.22 10.23 -0.80
CA GLY A 15 -0.93 9.34 -1.72
C GLY A 15 -1.68 8.21 -1.02
N LEU A 16 -1.08 7.62 0.04
CA LEU A 16 -1.76 6.62 0.85
C LEU A 16 -2.96 7.22 1.60
N THR A 17 -2.77 8.40 2.18
CA THR A 17 -3.85 9.11 2.87
C THR A 17 -5.01 9.41 1.93
N ALA A 18 -4.72 9.94 0.75
CA ALA A 18 -5.75 10.23 -0.26
C ALA A 18 -6.50 8.96 -0.72
N ALA A 19 -5.79 7.85 -0.93
CA ALA A 19 -6.41 6.57 -1.25
C ALA A 19 -7.31 6.08 -0.11
N ALA A 20 -6.86 6.20 1.14
CA ALA A 20 -7.63 5.81 2.31
C ALA A 20 -8.88 6.69 2.50
N GLU A 21 -8.77 8.00 2.28
CA GLU A 21 -9.90 8.94 2.34
C GLU A 21 -10.99 8.58 1.33
N ALA A 22 -10.58 8.31 0.07
CA ALA A 22 -11.51 7.87 -0.95
C ALA A 22 -12.13 6.50 -0.62
N ALA A 23 -11.35 5.55 -0.15
CA ALA A 23 -11.83 4.21 0.20
C ALA A 23 -12.79 4.23 1.40
N ALA A 24 -12.61 5.16 2.35
CA ALA A 24 -13.46 5.30 3.53
C ALA A 24 -14.93 5.59 3.20
N GLU A 25 -15.21 6.16 2.02
CA GLU A 25 -16.56 6.39 1.52
C GLU A 25 -17.32 5.08 1.21
N PHE A 26 -16.60 3.98 1.01
CA PHE A 26 -17.18 2.72 0.53
C PHE A 26 -17.16 1.59 1.58
N GLY A 27 -16.45 1.72 2.68
CA GLY A 27 -16.40 0.66 3.67
C GLY A 27 -15.38 0.83 4.79
N ASN A 28 -15.08 -0.28 5.44
CA ASN A 28 -14.11 -0.34 6.53
C ASN A 28 -12.69 -0.36 5.98
N LEU A 29 -11.82 0.46 6.55
CA LEU A 29 -10.42 0.54 6.16
C LEU A 29 -9.54 -0.45 6.92
N TYR A 30 -8.66 -1.09 6.18
CA TYR A 30 -7.54 -1.89 6.66
C TYR A 30 -6.28 -1.33 6.00
N ILE A 31 -5.35 -0.77 6.76
CA ILE A 31 -4.21 -0.04 6.20
C ILE A 31 -2.92 -0.73 6.61
N ALA A 32 -2.11 -1.11 5.62
CA ALA A 32 -0.78 -1.67 5.85
C ALA A 32 0.15 -1.25 4.70
N ALA A 33 1.30 -0.64 5.03
CA ALA A 33 2.24 -0.11 4.04
C ALA A 33 3.70 -0.19 4.53
N PRO A 34 4.70 -0.05 3.66
CA PRO A 34 6.09 0.09 4.10
C PRO A 34 6.27 1.28 5.04
N SER A 35 7.24 1.19 5.96
CA SER A 35 7.59 2.34 6.82
C SER A 35 8.10 3.53 6.03
N ASN A 36 8.84 3.25 4.95
CA ASN A 36 9.48 4.24 4.08
C ASN A 36 9.29 3.87 2.62
N GLN A 37 9.57 4.81 1.72
CA GLN A 37 9.49 4.61 0.27
C GLN A 37 10.35 3.43 -0.20
N LYS A 38 9.81 2.63 -1.10
CA LYS A 38 10.42 1.42 -1.68
C LYS A 38 10.32 1.40 -3.21
N THR A 39 10.75 2.49 -3.84
CA THR A 39 10.72 2.64 -5.30
C THR A 39 11.47 1.50 -6.00
N GLY A 40 10.93 1.01 -7.11
CA GLY A 40 11.57 -0.02 -7.93
C GLY A 40 11.62 -1.41 -7.29
N SER A 41 10.83 -1.66 -6.26
CA SER A 41 10.82 -2.95 -5.54
C SER A 41 10.08 -4.07 -6.27
N GLY A 42 9.26 -3.73 -7.26
CA GLY A 42 8.41 -4.72 -7.95
C GLY A 42 7.59 -5.54 -6.96
N ARG A 43 7.43 -6.83 -7.24
CA ARG A 43 6.80 -7.79 -6.33
C ARG A 43 7.82 -8.56 -5.47
N SER A 44 8.98 -7.97 -5.15
CA SER A 44 9.97 -8.63 -4.30
C SER A 44 9.49 -8.78 -2.86
N LEU A 45 9.99 -9.83 -2.18
CA LEU A 45 9.67 -10.13 -0.78
C LEU A 45 10.95 -9.92 0.06
N ILE A 46 11.37 -8.67 0.20
CA ILE A 46 12.61 -8.28 0.89
C ILE A 46 12.30 -7.51 2.16
N GLY A 47 12.86 -7.95 3.27
CA GLY A 47 12.73 -7.31 4.58
C GLY A 47 13.56 -8.07 5.61
N ASN A 48 13.68 -7.52 6.80
CA ASN A 48 14.35 -8.19 7.91
C ASN A 48 13.39 -9.23 8.53
N ARG A 49 13.88 -10.46 8.73
CA ARG A 49 13.10 -11.58 9.30
C ARG A 49 12.66 -11.35 10.75
N ASP A 50 13.41 -10.51 11.48
CA ASP A 50 13.16 -10.23 12.90
C ASP A 50 12.22 -9.04 13.11
N GLN A 51 11.77 -8.38 12.02
CA GLN A 51 10.82 -7.26 12.09
C GLN A 51 9.38 -7.78 12.16
N HIS A 52 8.58 -7.01 12.89
CA HIS A 52 7.14 -7.20 12.99
C HIS A 52 6.41 -5.97 12.46
N LEU A 53 5.14 -6.15 12.11
CA LEU A 53 4.27 -5.03 11.79
C LEU A 53 4.08 -4.16 13.04
N GLU A 54 4.44 -2.90 12.91
CA GLU A 54 4.24 -1.87 13.93
C GLU A 54 2.90 -1.19 13.73
N LYS A 55 2.19 -0.96 14.82
CA LYS A 55 0.90 -0.26 14.79
C LYS A 55 1.10 1.24 14.92
N THR A 56 0.44 1.99 14.07
CA THR A 56 0.30 3.45 14.14
C THR A 56 -1.15 3.86 13.93
N ASN A 57 -1.42 5.16 13.93
CA ASN A 57 -2.71 5.71 13.54
C ASN A 57 -2.52 6.73 12.43
N LEU A 58 -3.37 6.65 11.42
CA LEU A 58 -3.48 7.66 10.37
C LEU A 58 -4.77 8.45 10.55
N GLU A 59 -4.71 9.73 10.28
CA GLU A 59 -5.89 10.58 10.19
C GLU A 59 -6.46 10.48 8.78
N VAL A 60 -7.71 10.02 8.67
CA VAL A 60 -8.44 9.85 7.41
C VAL A 60 -9.81 10.51 7.59
N ASN A 61 -10.10 11.51 6.78
CA ASN A 61 -11.36 12.29 6.88
C ASN A 61 -11.65 12.79 8.32
N GLY A 62 -10.62 13.28 9.05
CA GLY A 62 -10.73 13.79 10.40
C GLY A 62 -10.94 12.72 11.49
N LYS A 63 -10.80 11.44 11.16
CA LYS A 63 -10.90 10.32 12.10
C LYS A 63 -9.57 9.55 12.16
N ARG A 64 -9.23 9.05 13.36
CA ARG A 64 -8.06 8.18 13.54
C ARG A 64 -8.41 6.75 13.16
N HIS A 65 -7.64 6.19 12.23
CA HIS A 65 -7.73 4.79 11.81
C HIS A 65 -6.44 4.04 12.17
N PRO A 66 -6.54 2.82 12.73
CA PRO A 66 -5.37 1.98 12.95
C PRO A 66 -4.72 1.65 11.61
N ALA A 67 -3.41 1.74 11.56
CA ALA A 67 -2.60 1.41 10.40
C ALA A 67 -1.36 0.64 10.85
N TYR A 68 -0.78 -0.14 9.96
CA TYR A 68 0.34 -1.02 10.26
C TYR A 68 1.46 -0.79 9.25
N HIS A 69 2.70 -0.82 9.72
CA HIS A 69 3.84 -0.64 8.83
C HIS A 69 5.03 -1.52 9.23
N MET A 70 5.90 -1.74 8.28
CA MET A 70 7.15 -2.48 8.48
C MET A 70 8.18 -2.00 7.47
N ASP A 71 9.47 -1.96 7.85
CA ASP A 71 10.55 -1.60 6.92
C ASP A 71 10.88 -2.77 5.98
N CYS A 72 10.04 -2.97 5.01
CA CYS A 72 10.18 -4.00 3.97
C CYS A 72 9.49 -3.58 2.67
N THR A 73 9.59 -4.43 1.65
CA THR A 73 8.93 -4.20 0.36
C THR A 73 7.41 -4.24 0.47
N PRO A 74 6.68 -3.53 -0.40
CA PRO A 74 5.21 -3.45 -0.37
C PRO A 74 4.53 -4.83 -0.42
N ALA A 75 4.96 -5.70 -1.32
CA ALA A 75 4.42 -7.06 -1.40
C ALA A 75 4.63 -7.86 -0.11
N LEU A 76 5.78 -7.66 0.58
CA LEU A 76 6.05 -8.33 1.84
C LEU A 76 5.17 -7.79 2.99
N VAL A 77 4.94 -6.47 3.06
CA VAL A 77 3.98 -5.88 4.02
C VAL A 77 2.60 -6.52 3.86
N VAL A 78 2.09 -6.56 2.65
CA VAL A 78 0.79 -7.17 2.34
C VAL A 78 0.76 -8.63 2.79
N LYS A 79 1.78 -9.40 2.44
CA LYS A 79 1.89 -10.80 2.83
C LYS A 79 1.89 -10.99 4.36
N HIS A 80 2.67 -10.17 5.09
CA HIS A 80 2.69 -10.21 6.55
C HIS A 80 1.34 -9.81 7.15
N ALA A 81 0.72 -8.75 6.65
CA ALA A 81 -0.58 -8.29 7.15
C ALA A 81 -1.65 -9.39 7.05
N PHE A 82 -1.74 -10.08 5.91
CA PHE A 82 -2.67 -11.20 5.74
C PHE A 82 -2.34 -12.42 6.60
N ASN A 83 -1.06 -12.66 6.89
CA ASN A 83 -0.67 -13.81 7.71
C ASN A 83 -0.78 -13.55 9.22
N THR A 84 -0.96 -12.29 9.64
CA THR A 84 -0.96 -11.89 11.05
C THR A 84 -2.20 -11.06 11.40
N ILE A 85 -2.16 -9.75 11.13
CA ILE A 85 -3.15 -8.77 11.60
C ILE A 85 -4.52 -8.99 10.95
N PHE A 86 -4.57 -9.34 9.66
CA PHE A 86 -5.80 -9.52 8.88
C PHE A 86 -6.10 -10.99 8.59
N ARG A 87 -5.47 -11.92 9.33
CA ARG A 87 -5.61 -13.37 9.10
C ARG A 87 -7.07 -13.83 9.04
N ASP A 88 -7.88 -13.34 9.97
CA ASP A 88 -9.27 -13.75 10.14
C ASP A 88 -10.24 -12.69 9.58
N THR A 89 -9.72 -11.77 8.76
CA THR A 89 -10.52 -10.70 8.14
C THR A 89 -10.71 -10.99 6.66
N GLU A 90 -11.95 -11.04 6.23
CA GLU A 90 -12.27 -11.09 4.81
C GLU A 90 -12.10 -9.69 4.21
N ILE A 91 -11.13 -9.54 3.33
CA ILE A 91 -10.90 -8.32 2.56
C ILE A 91 -11.58 -8.48 1.20
N ASP A 92 -12.49 -7.57 0.89
CA ASP A 92 -13.29 -7.61 -0.34
C ASP A 92 -12.54 -7.04 -1.55
N ILE A 93 -11.69 -6.04 -1.30
CA ILE A 93 -10.97 -5.30 -2.35
C ILE A 93 -9.68 -4.69 -1.80
N ALA A 94 -8.68 -4.52 -2.66
CA ALA A 94 -7.44 -3.85 -2.30
C ALA A 94 -7.14 -2.68 -3.24
N VAL A 95 -6.64 -1.59 -2.67
CA VAL A 95 -6.14 -0.42 -3.39
C VAL A 95 -4.68 -0.22 -3.01
N SER A 96 -3.79 -0.26 -4.00
CA SER A 96 -2.38 0.06 -3.85
C SER A 96 -2.10 1.42 -4.50
N GLY A 97 -1.67 2.38 -3.72
CA GLY A 97 -1.39 3.74 -4.16
C GLY A 97 -1.94 4.80 -3.18
N ILE A 98 -2.07 6.05 -3.60
CA ILE A 98 -1.79 6.58 -4.94
C ILE A 98 -0.28 6.82 -5.06
N ASN A 99 0.36 6.16 -6.03
CA ASN A 99 1.79 6.34 -6.29
C ASN A 99 2.07 7.75 -6.82
N TYR A 100 3.11 8.37 -6.31
CA TYR A 100 3.59 9.65 -6.83
C TYR A 100 4.51 9.40 -8.04
N GLY A 101 3.95 9.53 -9.22
CA GLY A 101 4.55 9.17 -10.51
C GLY A 101 3.75 8.09 -11.22
N GLU A 102 3.75 8.15 -12.54
CA GLU A 102 3.07 7.18 -13.39
C GLU A 102 3.79 5.82 -13.37
N ASN A 103 3.01 4.75 -13.46
CA ASN A 103 3.48 3.39 -13.72
C ASN A 103 2.92 2.93 -15.07
N ILE A 104 3.64 3.20 -16.15
CA ILE A 104 3.23 2.89 -17.52
C ILE A 104 4.31 2.09 -18.26
N GLY A 105 3.89 1.34 -19.26
CA GLY A 105 4.81 0.59 -20.11
C GLY A 105 5.70 -0.37 -19.29
N TYR A 106 7.02 -0.24 -19.45
CA TYR A 106 8.01 -1.08 -18.78
C TYR A 106 8.02 -0.90 -17.26
N ASP A 107 7.75 0.32 -16.76
CA ASP A 107 7.81 0.64 -15.33
C ASP A 107 6.78 -0.16 -14.50
N VAL A 108 5.70 -0.63 -15.12
CA VAL A 108 4.72 -1.53 -14.48
C VAL A 108 5.40 -2.77 -13.89
N SER A 109 6.43 -3.31 -14.55
CA SER A 109 7.11 -4.54 -14.15
C SER A 109 7.96 -4.39 -12.89
N ILE A 110 8.44 -3.19 -12.61
CA ILE A 110 9.30 -2.88 -11.45
C ILE A 110 8.58 -2.09 -10.37
N SER A 111 7.34 -1.70 -10.59
CA SER A 111 6.55 -0.89 -9.65
C SER A 111 6.22 -1.66 -8.37
N GLY A 112 6.56 -1.08 -7.22
CA GLY A 112 6.14 -1.59 -5.91
C GLY A 112 4.62 -1.47 -5.69
N THR A 113 4.02 -0.41 -6.21
CA THR A 113 2.56 -0.19 -6.20
C THR A 113 1.84 -1.34 -6.91
N VAL A 114 2.28 -1.68 -8.12
CA VAL A 114 1.73 -2.80 -8.89
C VAL A 114 2.04 -4.14 -8.21
N GLY A 115 3.25 -4.31 -7.69
CA GLY A 115 3.67 -5.51 -6.97
C GLY A 115 2.81 -5.83 -5.76
N ALA A 116 2.43 -4.82 -4.97
CA ALA A 116 1.51 -4.97 -3.83
C ALA A 116 0.10 -5.35 -4.29
N ALA A 117 -0.41 -4.73 -5.35
CA ALA A 117 -1.71 -5.10 -5.92
C ALA A 117 -1.72 -6.55 -6.42
N ILE A 118 -0.66 -6.99 -7.11
CA ILE A 118 -0.53 -8.39 -7.54
C ILE A 118 -0.50 -9.34 -6.34
N GLU A 119 0.17 -8.97 -5.23
CA GLU A 119 0.21 -9.79 -4.03
C GLU A 119 -1.17 -9.99 -3.40
N CYS A 120 -2.06 -9.00 -3.50
CA CYS A 120 -3.48 -9.15 -3.15
C CYS A 120 -4.23 -10.03 -4.16
N ALA A 121 -4.02 -9.78 -5.46
CA ALA A 121 -4.71 -10.50 -6.54
C ALA A 121 -4.44 -12.01 -6.53
N VAL A 122 -3.23 -12.46 -6.21
CA VAL A 122 -2.90 -13.90 -6.11
C VAL A 122 -3.62 -14.61 -4.94
N ARG A 123 -4.21 -13.84 -4.02
CA ARG A 123 -5.10 -14.32 -2.95
C ARG A 123 -6.57 -14.33 -3.34
N GLY A 124 -6.89 -13.99 -4.60
CA GLY A 124 -8.25 -13.90 -5.09
C GLY A 124 -8.97 -12.59 -4.72
N ILE A 125 -8.23 -11.57 -4.24
CA ILE A 125 -8.80 -10.26 -3.87
C ILE A 125 -8.71 -9.33 -5.08
N PRO A 126 -9.84 -8.80 -5.58
CA PRO A 126 -9.84 -7.75 -6.59
C PRO A 126 -8.97 -6.58 -6.16
N SER A 127 -8.06 -6.13 -7.03
CA SER A 127 -7.03 -5.17 -6.64
C SER A 127 -6.83 -4.10 -7.70
N PHE A 128 -6.63 -2.86 -7.24
CA PHE A 128 -6.29 -1.71 -8.07
C PHE A 128 -4.91 -1.19 -7.70
N ALA A 129 -4.08 -0.93 -8.72
CA ALA A 129 -2.86 -0.14 -8.60
C ALA A 129 -3.15 1.25 -9.19
N VAL A 130 -3.03 2.27 -8.36
CA VAL A 130 -3.38 3.66 -8.73
C VAL A 130 -2.13 4.52 -8.70
N SER A 131 -1.87 5.23 -9.78
CA SER A 131 -0.70 6.10 -9.94
C SER A 131 -1.11 7.46 -10.48
N LEU A 132 -0.46 8.50 -9.98
CA LEU A 132 -0.66 9.88 -10.40
C LEU A 132 0.46 10.29 -11.34
N GLN A 133 0.13 10.66 -12.56
CA GLN A 133 1.12 11.26 -13.46
C GLN A 133 1.60 12.60 -12.91
N THR A 134 2.91 12.76 -12.82
CA THR A 134 3.54 13.99 -12.32
C THR A 134 4.55 14.53 -13.32
N HIS A 135 4.84 15.84 -13.27
CA HIS A 135 5.94 16.41 -14.04
C HIS A 135 7.29 15.98 -13.44
N ILE A 136 8.26 15.68 -14.29
CA ILE A 136 9.61 15.21 -13.94
C ILE A 136 10.25 16.07 -12.83
N ASP A 137 10.08 17.40 -12.90
CA ASP A 137 10.64 18.33 -11.92
C ASP A 137 10.10 18.17 -10.50
N ARG A 138 8.97 17.49 -10.32
CA ARG A 138 8.35 17.24 -9.01
C ARG A 138 8.78 15.92 -8.37
N HIS A 139 9.32 14.98 -9.15
CA HIS A 139 9.84 13.72 -8.61
C HIS A 139 11.05 13.90 -7.67
N LEU A 140 11.75 15.03 -7.76
CA LEU A 140 12.93 15.35 -6.96
C LEU A 140 12.59 15.94 -5.57
N HIS A 141 11.32 16.17 -5.27
CA HIS A 141 10.87 16.88 -4.06
C HIS A 141 9.92 16.05 -3.20
N TYR A 142 9.91 14.73 -3.40
CA TYR A 142 9.04 13.82 -2.64
C TYR A 142 9.77 13.14 -1.49
#